data_2b85b1e80fb522df01c189158fb8e619
#
_entry.id   2b85b1e80fb522df01c189158fb8e619
#
_cell.length_a   1.000
_cell.length_b   1.000
_cell.length_c   1.000
_cell.angle_alpha   90.00
_cell.angle_beta   90.00
_cell.angle_gamma   90.00
#
_symmetry.space_group_name_H-M   'P 1'
#
loop_
_entity.id
_entity.type
_entity.pdbx_description
1 polymer ?
#
loop_
_entity_poly.entity_id
_entity_poly.type
_entity_poly.pdbx_seq_one_letter_code
_entity_poly.pdbx_strand_id
1 'polypeptide(L)'
;VEGEIPAGVTAKDIVLAIIGQIGTGGGIGHIIEYRGSAIRALSMEGRMTVCNMSIEAGAKAGLIAPDEVTFSYLEGRPHAPQGKDWDEAVTEWSNLVTDNDAVFDKSVDIDATRLEPHVTWGTNPAHVIPISAPIPGPDNYSDPVEAGTAERALEYMGLTAGTKLSDVSVDTVFIGSCTNSRIEDLRLAAQVAEGRRVKQGVRTLVVPGSFEVKAQAEAEGLDQ
;
A
#
# COMPACT_ATOMS: atom_id res chain seq x y z
N VAL A 1 -2.43 12.15 -6.57
CA VAL A 1 -1.48 12.16 -5.44
C VAL A 1 -0.26 12.95 -5.85
N GLU A 2 -0.07 14.10 -5.26
CA GLU A 2 0.99 15.03 -5.65
C GLU A 2 1.98 15.27 -4.51
N GLY A 3 3.22 15.60 -4.87
CA GLY A 3 4.29 15.92 -3.94
C GLY A 3 5.31 14.82 -3.79
N GLU A 4 6.37 15.11 -3.02
CA GLU A 4 7.43 14.17 -2.71
C GLU A 4 6.99 13.27 -1.54
N ILE A 5 7.23 11.96 -1.68
CA ILE A 5 6.89 10.97 -0.65
C ILE A 5 7.91 11.09 0.49
N PRO A 6 7.50 11.34 1.74
CA PRO A 6 8.40 11.42 2.87
C PRO A 6 9.14 10.10 3.13
N ALA A 7 10.33 10.20 3.72
CA ALA A 7 11.09 9.01 4.12
C ALA A 7 10.28 8.15 5.12
N GLY A 8 10.26 6.84 4.89
CA GLY A 8 9.51 5.88 5.68
C GLY A 8 8.05 5.68 5.24
N VAL A 9 7.54 6.50 4.32
CA VAL A 9 6.23 6.31 3.69
C VAL A 9 6.38 5.41 2.46
N THR A 10 5.50 4.45 2.32
CA THR A 10 5.49 3.46 1.24
C THR A 10 4.25 3.61 0.35
N ALA A 11 4.21 2.88 -0.76
CA ALA A 11 3.02 2.81 -1.61
C ALA A 11 1.76 2.33 -0.85
N LYS A 12 1.96 1.47 0.16
CA LYS A 12 0.86 0.98 1.01
C LYS A 12 0.27 2.10 1.87
N ASP A 13 1.10 3.00 2.37
CA ASP A 13 0.62 4.14 3.16
C ASP A 13 -0.21 5.09 2.31
N ILE A 14 0.19 5.31 1.05
CA ILE A 14 -0.57 6.11 0.10
C ILE A 14 -1.98 5.54 -0.11
N VAL A 15 -2.08 4.26 -0.43
CA VAL A 15 -3.38 3.64 -0.70
C VAL A 15 -4.22 3.51 0.57
N LEU A 16 -3.61 3.29 1.74
CA LEU A 16 -4.31 3.29 3.03
C LEU A 16 -4.85 4.69 3.36
N ALA A 17 -4.10 5.76 3.11
CA ALA A 17 -4.59 7.12 3.28
C ALA A 17 -5.80 7.41 2.38
N ILE A 18 -5.77 6.94 1.13
CA ILE A 18 -6.91 7.06 0.21
C ILE A 18 -8.12 6.29 0.77
N ILE A 19 -7.93 5.02 1.18
CA ILE A 19 -9.01 4.20 1.76
C ILE A 19 -9.57 4.84 3.03
N GLY A 20 -8.71 5.40 3.88
CA GLY A 20 -9.14 6.14 5.07
C GLY A 20 -10.03 7.35 4.75
N GLN A 21 -9.77 8.01 3.62
CA GLN A 21 -10.54 9.18 3.19
C GLN A 21 -11.88 8.80 2.52
N ILE A 22 -11.91 7.74 1.69
CA ILE A 22 -13.10 7.38 0.90
C ILE A 22 -13.91 6.23 1.51
N GLY A 23 -13.35 5.54 2.50
CA GLY A 23 -13.95 4.33 3.09
C GLY A 23 -13.83 3.09 2.21
N THR A 24 -14.19 1.94 2.77
CA THR A 24 -14.21 0.64 2.04
C THR A 24 -15.27 0.56 0.96
N GLY A 25 -16.19 1.51 0.92
CA GLY A 25 -17.27 1.60 -0.08
C GLY A 25 -17.09 2.71 -1.11
N GLY A 26 -16.09 3.58 -0.97
CA GLY A 26 -15.91 4.76 -1.81
C GLY A 26 -15.71 4.47 -3.29
N GLY A 27 -15.09 3.33 -3.60
CA GLY A 27 -14.82 2.85 -4.95
C GLY A 27 -15.90 1.93 -5.54
N ILE A 28 -16.99 1.63 -4.82
CA ILE A 28 -18.03 0.71 -5.32
C ILE A 28 -18.58 1.19 -6.67
N GLY A 29 -18.57 0.29 -7.63
CA GLY A 29 -19.05 0.56 -8.99
C GLY A 29 -18.04 1.28 -9.90
N HIS A 30 -16.89 1.70 -9.38
CA HIS A 30 -15.88 2.47 -10.11
C HIS A 30 -14.62 1.63 -10.40
N ILE A 31 -13.83 2.13 -11.31
CA ILE A 31 -12.40 1.81 -11.51
C ILE A 31 -11.65 3.05 -11.05
N ILE A 32 -10.56 2.86 -10.30
CA ILE A 32 -9.75 3.97 -9.79
C ILE A 32 -8.51 4.13 -10.69
N GLU A 33 -8.33 5.31 -11.27
CA GLU A 33 -7.06 5.69 -11.88
C GLU A 33 -6.22 6.50 -10.90
N TYR A 34 -4.98 6.06 -10.67
CA TYR A 34 -4.03 6.75 -9.81
C TYR A 34 -3.07 7.59 -10.64
N ARG A 35 -2.95 8.87 -10.31
CA ARG A 35 -2.17 9.87 -11.05
C ARG A 35 -1.38 10.75 -10.11
N GLY A 36 -0.44 11.51 -10.68
CA GLY A 36 0.32 12.52 -9.96
C GLY A 36 1.78 12.19 -9.77
N SER A 37 2.54 13.15 -9.28
CA SER A 37 3.99 13.06 -9.15
C SER A 37 4.43 11.94 -8.20
N ALA A 38 3.73 11.78 -7.08
CA ALA A 38 4.02 10.71 -6.12
C ALA A 38 3.78 9.30 -6.73
N ILE A 39 2.72 9.13 -7.53
CA ILE A 39 2.43 7.84 -8.20
C ILE A 39 3.49 7.54 -9.27
N ARG A 40 3.91 8.54 -10.05
CA ARG A 40 4.97 8.36 -11.06
C ARG A 40 6.31 7.99 -10.44
N ALA A 41 6.59 8.47 -9.23
CA ALA A 41 7.83 8.18 -8.50
C ALA A 41 7.88 6.76 -7.90
N LEU A 42 6.75 6.03 -7.85
CA LEU A 42 6.70 4.67 -7.32
C LEU A 42 7.45 3.68 -8.24
N SER A 43 8.10 2.71 -7.61
CA SER A 43 8.56 1.49 -8.28
C SER A 43 7.39 0.73 -8.91
N MET A 44 7.68 -0.21 -9.80
CA MET A 44 6.61 -1.07 -10.36
C MET A 44 5.92 -1.89 -9.27
N GLU A 45 6.66 -2.38 -8.29
CA GLU A 45 6.14 -3.08 -7.12
C GLU A 45 5.19 -2.21 -6.31
N GLY A 46 5.56 -0.95 -6.07
CA GLY A 46 4.72 0.03 -5.40
C GLY A 46 3.42 0.31 -6.17
N ARG A 47 3.51 0.46 -7.50
CA ARG A 47 2.33 0.62 -8.37
C ARG A 47 1.40 -0.58 -8.32
N MET A 48 1.95 -1.80 -8.34
CA MET A 48 1.17 -3.02 -8.18
C MET A 48 0.49 -3.07 -6.81
N THR A 49 1.12 -2.60 -5.75
CA THR A 49 0.53 -2.51 -4.41
C THR A 49 -0.69 -1.58 -4.42
N VAL A 50 -0.54 -0.36 -4.96
CA VAL A 50 -1.64 0.62 -5.02
C VAL A 50 -2.82 0.08 -5.84
N CYS A 51 -2.56 -0.47 -7.02
CA CYS A 51 -3.61 -1.03 -7.88
C CYS A 51 -4.31 -2.23 -7.23
N ASN A 52 -3.56 -3.13 -6.60
CA ASN A 52 -4.11 -4.31 -5.94
C ASN A 52 -5.04 -3.92 -4.78
N MET A 53 -4.66 -2.94 -3.97
CA MET A 53 -5.44 -2.49 -2.81
C MET A 53 -6.63 -1.59 -3.18
N SER A 54 -6.89 -1.34 -4.46
CA SER A 54 -8.14 -0.69 -4.90
C SER A 54 -9.39 -1.49 -4.54
N ILE A 55 -9.24 -2.80 -4.41
CA ILE A 55 -10.32 -3.72 -4.03
C ILE A 55 -10.78 -3.45 -2.60
N GLU A 56 -9.86 -3.10 -1.69
CA GLU A 56 -10.16 -2.75 -0.29
C GLU A 56 -10.97 -1.45 -0.17
N ALA A 57 -10.91 -0.58 -1.20
CA ALA A 57 -11.80 0.57 -1.34
C ALA A 57 -13.15 0.24 -2.01
N GLY A 58 -13.38 -1.03 -2.36
CA GLY A 58 -14.57 -1.51 -3.06
C GLY A 58 -14.56 -1.30 -4.57
N ALA A 59 -13.44 -0.87 -5.16
CA ALA A 59 -13.33 -0.65 -6.59
C ALA A 59 -13.25 -1.98 -7.37
N LYS A 60 -13.62 -1.92 -8.65
CA LYS A 60 -13.51 -3.07 -9.57
C LYS A 60 -12.08 -3.32 -10.03
N ALA A 61 -11.29 -2.26 -10.14
CA ALA A 61 -9.88 -2.29 -10.54
C ALA A 61 -9.17 -0.99 -10.14
N GLY A 62 -7.84 -1.04 -10.10
CA GLY A 62 -6.96 0.12 -10.03
C GLY A 62 -6.08 0.18 -11.29
N LEU A 63 -5.86 1.37 -11.81
CA LEU A 63 -5.07 1.62 -13.01
C LEU A 63 -4.02 2.70 -12.75
N ILE A 64 -2.86 2.53 -13.37
CA ILE A 64 -1.81 3.54 -13.49
C ILE A 64 -1.37 3.51 -14.95
N ALA A 65 -1.34 4.67 -15.62
CA ALA A 65 -0.87 4.76 -16.99
C ALA A 65 0.59 4.26 -17.09
N PRO A 66 0.91 3.43 -18.11
CA PRO A 66 2.27 2.95 -18.30
C PRO A 66 3.21 4.10 -18.67
N ASP A 67 4.44 4.03 -18.17
CA ASP A 67 5.53 4.96 -18.44
C ASP A 67 6.88 4.22 -18.43
N GLU A 68 7.98 4.94 -18.45
CA GLU A 68 9.34 4.40 -18.46
C GLU A 68 9.63 3.40 -17.33
N VAL A 69 9.01 3.58 -16.15
CA VAL A 69 9.14 2.62 -15.04
C VAL A 69 8.51 1.28 -15.43
N THR A 70 7.33 1.32 -16.06
CA THR A 70 6.62 0.13 -16.55
C THR A 70 7.42 -0.55 -17.67
N PHE A 71 7.93 0.23 -18.63
CA PHE A 71 8.69 -0.31 -19.75
C PHE A 71 9.99 -0.96 -19.27
N SER A 72 10.78 -0.27 -18.45
CA SER A 72 12.01 -0.82 -17.87
C SER A 72 11.78 -2.08 -17.04
N TYR A 73 10.63 -2.17 -16.36
CA TYR A 73 10.28 -3.37 -15.60
C TYR A 73 9.98 -4.58 -16.51
N LEU A 74 9.40 -4.35 -17.69
CA LEU A 74 9.00 -5.41 -18.63
C LEU A 74 10.13 -5.83 -19.56
N GLU A 75 11.06 -4.93 -19.88
CA GLU A 75 12.14 -5.16 -20.83
C GLU A 75 12.98 -6.40 -20.46
N GLY A 76 13.20 -7.26 -21.44
CA GLY A 76 14.02 -8.47 -21.27
C GLY A 76 13.35 -9.60 -20.48
N ARG A 77 12.10 -9.45 -20.02
CA ARG A 77 11.40 -10.56 -19.37
C ARG A 77 11.01 -11.65 -20.36
N PRO A 78 10.96 -12.94 -19.93
CA PRO A 78 10.78 -14.08 -20.82
C PRO A 78 9.52 -14.03 -21.72
N HIS A 79 8.47 -13.35 -21.26
CA HIS A 79 7.18 -13.26 -21.98
C HIS A 79 6.89 -11.85 -22.51
N ALA A 80 7.83 -10.91 -22.37
CA ALA A 80 7.70 -9.58 -22.96
C ALA A 80 8.05 -9.65 -24.47
N PRO A 81 7.46 -8.78 -25.30
CA PRO A 81 7.88 -8.61 -26.67
C PRO A 81 9.38 -8.33 -26.77
N GLN A 82 10.02 -8.67 -27.91
CA GLN A 82 11.46 -8.49 -28.10
C GLN A 82 11.75 -7.86 -29.47
N GLY A 83 12.87 -7.14 -29.57
CA GLY A 83 13.31 -6.50 -30.80
C GLY A 83 12.27 -5.54 -31.36
N LYS A 84 11.92 -5.69 -32.64
CA LYS A 84 10.95 -4.81 -33.30
C LYS A 84 9.54 -4.83 -32.65
N ASP A 85 9.11 -5.99 -32.16
CA ASP A 85 7.82 -6.12 -31.51
C ASP A 85 7.81 -5.36 -30.16
N TRP A 86 8.95 -5.24 -29.50
CA TRP A 86 9.11 -4.41 -28.32
C TRP A 86 8.95 -2.91 -28.65
N ASP A 87 9.60 -2.44 -29.70
CA ASP A 87 9.52 -1.02 -30.12
C ASP A 87 8.08 -0.63 -30.48
N GLU A 88 7.38 -1.52 -31.19
CA GLU A 88 5.97 -1.34 -31.55
C GLU A 88 5.09 -1.34 -30.29
N ALA A 89 5.31 -2.27 -29.35
CA ALA A 89 4.55 -2.37 -28.12
C ALA A 89 4.74 -1.12 -27.24
N VAL A 90 5.97 -0.65 -27.04
CA VAL A 90 6.25 0.57 -26.27
C VAL A 90 5.57 1.79 -26.89
N THR A 91 5.59 1.88 -28.25
CA THR A 91 4.89 2.95 -28.97
C THR A 91 3.39 2.91 -28.71
N GLU A 92 2.77 1.74 -28.74
CA GLU A 92 1.35 1.56 -28.47
C GLU A 92 1.03 1.85 -26.99
N TRP A 93 1.81 1.30 -26.05
CA TRP A 93 1.59 1.50 -24.61
C TRP A 93 1.74 2.96 -24.19
N SER A 94 2.65 3.72 -24.81
CA SER A 94 2.83 5.14 -24.54
C SER A 94 1.58 5.99 -24.87
N ASN A 95 0.67 5.46 -25.68
CA ASN A 95 -0.59 6.11 -26.01
C ASN A 95 -1.74 5.75 -25.03
N LEU A 96 -1.49 4.88 -24.04
CA LEU A 96 -2.50 4.48 -23.04
C LEU A 96 -2.62 5.47 -21.87
N VAL A 97 -2.20 6.71 -22.09
CA VAL A 97 -2.39 7.80 -21.13
C VAL A 97 -3.80 8.36 -21.29
N THR A 98 -4.46 8.63 -20.17
CA THR A 98 -5.79 9.24 -20.18
C THR A 98 -5.75 10.62 -20.85
N ASP A 99 -6.73 10.91 -21.70
CA ASP A 99 -6.88 12.17 -22.42
C ASP A 99 -6.94 13.36 -21.46
N ASN A 100 -6.42 14.51 -21.88
CA ASN A 100 -6.38 15.72 -21.05
C ASN A 100 -7.77 16.30 -20.73
N ASP A 101 -8.77 16.00 -21.55
CA ASP A 101 -10.15 16.43 -21.40
C ASP A 101 -11.06 15.35 -20.81
N ALA A 102 -10.49 14.24 -20.33
CA ALA A 102 -11.25 13.18 -19.70
C ALA A 102 -12.01 13.69 -18.47
N VAL A 103 -13.29 13.31 -18.38
CA VAL A 103 -14.16 13.65 -17.26
C VAL A 103 -14.28 12.45 -16.34
N PHE A 104 -13.99 12.65 -15.06
CA PHE A 104 -14.11 11.62 -14.03
C PHE A 104 -15.38 11.82 -13.20
N ASP A 105 -16.03 10.73 -12.81
CA ASP A 105 -17.21 10.78 -11.94
C ASP A 105 -16.89 11.36 -10.56
N LYS A 106 -15.69 11.05 -10.05
CA LYS A 106 -15.19 11.53 -8.75
C LYS A 106 -13.67 11.75 -8.81
N SER A 107 -13.20 12.67 -8.00
CA SER A 107 -11.77 12.91 -7.80
C SER A 107 -11.42 12.98 -6.32
N VAL A 108 -10.26 12.46 -5.96
CA VAL A 108 -9.70 12.51 -4.61
C VAL A 108 -8.27 13.01 -4.70
N ASP A 109 -7.96 14.09 -4.01
CA ASP A 109 -6.63 14.70 -4.01
C ASP A 109 -5.91 14.40 -2.69
N ILE A 110 -4.69 13.89 -2.80
CA ILE A 110 -3.80 13.59 -1.66
C ILE A 110 -2.50 14.38 -1.84
N ASP A 111 -2.15 15.13 -0.82
CA ASP A 111 -0.84 15.76 -0.68
C ASP A 111 0.14 14.75 -0.05
N ALA A 112 1.00 14.15 -0.88
CA ALA A 112 1.94 13.15 -0.43
C ALA A 112 2.95 13.69 0.59
N THR A 113 3.27 14.99 0.53
CA THR A 113 4.26 15.61 1.45
C THR A 113 3.82 15.58 2.91
N ARG A 114 2.54 15.37 3.15
CA ARG A 114 1.93 15.33 4.49
C ARG A 114 1.66 13.93 5.00
N LEU A 115 1.96 12.91 4.20
CA LEU A 115 1.74 11.53 4.61
C LEU A 115 2.76 11.10 5.66
N GLU A 116 2.28 10.28 6.57
CA GLU A 116 3.07 9.50 7.52
C GLU A 116 2.85 8.02 7.25
N PRO A 117 3.66 7.11 7.81
CA PRO A 117 3.31 5.69 7.84
C PRO A 117 1.92 5.49 8.46
N HIS A 118 1.10 4.65 7.83
CA HIS A 118 -0.28 4.38 8.24
C HIS A 118 -0.43 3.00 8.85
N VAL A 119 -1.30 2.88 9.83
CA VAL A 119 -1.60 1.63 10.53
C VAL A 119 -3.11 1.41 10.56
N THR A 120 -3.55 0.23 10.19
CA THR A 120 -4.93 -0.21 10.43
C THR A 120 -5.02 -0.78 11.84
N TRP A 121 -5.81 -0.13 12.69
CA TRP A 121 -5.97 -0.49 14.10
C TRP A 121 -7.16 -1.41 14.36
N GLY A 122 -8.08 -1.52 13.41
CA GLY A 122 -9.36 -2.18 13.59
C GLY A 122 -9.57 -3.39 12.67
N THR A 123 -10.83 -3.66 12.32
CA THR A 123 -11.27 -4.88 11.62
C THR A 123 -11.46 -4.70 10.12
N ASN A 124 -11.22 -3.51 9.57
CA ASN A 124 -11.28 -3.25 8.14
C ASN A 124 -10.24 -2.19 7.72
N PRO A 125 -9.88 -2.10 6.43
CA PRO A 125 -8.85 -1.18 5.95
C PRO A 125 -9.16 0.31 6.13
N ALA A 126 -10.42 0.71 6.31
CA ALA A 126 -10.76 2.11 6.59
C ALA A 126 -10.56 2.49 8.08
N HIS A 127 -10.38 1.51 8.96
CA HIS A 127 -9.94 1.76 10.33
C HIS A 127 -8.44 2.08 10.35
N VAL A 128 -8.02 3.09 9.63
CA VAL A 128 -6.62 3.48 9.41
C VAL A 128 -6.35 4.85 10.01
N ILE A 129 -5.15 5.00 10.58
CA ILE A 129 -4.64 6.25 11.13
C ILE A 129 -3.15 6.41 10.82
N PRO A 130 -2.63 7.64 10.76
CA PRO A 130 -1.20 7.88 10.81
C PRO A 130 -0.59 7.28 12.07
N ILE A 131 0.65 6.81 12.00
CA ILE A 131 1.33 6.14 13.12
C ILE A 131 1.49 7.05 14.36
N SER A 132 1.51 8.36 14.16
CA SER A 132 1.59 9.34 15.24
C SER A 132 0.26 9.58 15.95
N ALA A 133 -0.87 9.20 15.35
CA ALA A 133 -2.19 9.44 15.90
C ALA A 133 -2.56 8.41 16.97
N PRO A 134 -3.34 8.81 17.99
CA PRO A 134 -3.93 7.86 18.93
C PRO A 134 -5.07 7.09 18.27
N ILE A 135 -5.33 5.89 18.77
CA ILE A 135 -6.47 5.04 18.34
C ILE A 135 -7.77 5.81 18.58
N PRO A 136 -8.64 6.00 17.56
CA PRO A 136 -9.87 6.76 17.71
C PRO A 136 -10.93 5.97 18.51
N GLY A 137 -11.78 6.71 19.20
CA GLY A 137 -12.97 6.17 19.86
C GLY A 137 -14.25 6.46 19.06
N PRO A 138 -15.41 5.90 19.48
CA PRO A 138 -16.70 6.16 18.84
C PRO A 138 -17.04 7.66 18.73
N ASP A 139 -16.62 8.47 19.68
CA ASP A 139 -16.86 9.93 19.71
C ASP A 139 -16.12 10.69 18.58
N ASN A 140 -15.19 10.06 17.90
CA ASN A 140 -14.48 10.66 16.77
C ASN A 140 -15.26 10.56 15.43
N TYR A 141 -16.38 9.85 15.43
CA TYR A 141 -17.21 9.63 14.25
C TYR A 141 -18.54 10.37 14.38
N SER A 142 -18.93 11.12 13.36
CA SER A 142 -20.21 11.82 13.31
C SER A 142 -21.39 10.92 12.90
N ASP A 143 -21.10 9.85 12.13
CA ASP A 143 -22.10 8.86 11.74
C ASP A 143 -22.25 7.81 12.86
N PRO A 144 -23.47 7.61 13.39
CA PRO A 144 -23.71 6.59 14.41
C PRO A 144 -23.38 5.15 13.97
N VAL A 145 -23.46 4.84 12.67
CA VAL A 145 -23.10 3.52 12.13
C VAL A 145 -21.59 3.32 12.18
N GLU A 146 -20.83 4.33 11.81
CA GLU A 146 -19.37 4.32 11.90
C GLU A 146 -18.91 4.27 13.36
N ALA A 147 -19.51 5.09 14.23
CA ALA A 147 -19.24 5.06 15.67
C ALA A 147 -19.46 3.67 16.28
N GLY A 148 -20.59 3.03 15.98
CA GLY A 148 -20.88 1.67 16.45
C GLY A 148 -19.98 0.61 15.83
N THR A 149 -19.47 0.84 14.63
CA THR A 149 -18.49 -0.06 14.01
C THR A 149 -17.11 0.08 14.66
N ALA A 150 -16.70 1.29 14.98
CA ALA A 150 -15.47 1.55 15.71
C ALA A 150 -15.49 0.95 17.12
N GLU A 151 -16.61 1.07 17.85
CA GLU A 151 -16.80 0.45 19.18
C GLU A 151 -16.60 -1.07 19.14
N ARG A 152 -17.28 -1.75 18.21
CA ARG A 152 -17.12 -3.21 18.03
C ARG A 152 -15.72 -3.60 17.62
N ALA A 153 -15.05 -2.77 16.80
CA ALA A 153 -13.66 -3.03 16.39
C ALA A 153 -12.69 -2.91 17.57
N LEU A 154 -12.86 -1.90 18.43
CA LEU A 154 -12.07 -1.73 19.65
C LEU A 154 -12.25 -2.94 20.59
N GLU A 155 -13.49 -3.37 20.82
CA GLU A 155 -13.80 -4.54 21.64
C GLU A 155 -13.14 -5.80 21.07
N TYR A 156 -13.31 -6.06 19.77
CA TYR A 156 -12.75 -7.24 19.09
C TYR A 156 -11.22 -7.26 19.12
N MET A 157 -10.58 -6.12 18.92
CA MET A 157 -9.12 -6.00 18.92
C MET A 157 -8.52 -5.90 20.33
N GLY A 158 -9.34 -5.75 21.36
CA GLY A 158 -8.90 -5.53 22.74
C GLY A 158 -8.14 -4.20 22.92
N LEU A 159 -8.51 -3.16 22.15
CA LEU A 159 -7.87 -1.86 22.15
C LEU A 159 -8.71 -0.83 22.92
N THR A 160 -8.05 0.17 23.46
CA THR A 160 -8.70 1.29 24.15
C THR A 160 -8.53 2.57 23.35
N ALA A 161 -9.63 3.31 23.16
CA ALA A 161 -9.59 4.62 22.52
C ALA A 161 -8.61 5.57 23.25
N GLY A 162 -7.90 6.40 22.48
CA GLY A 162 -6.89 7.32 22.98
C GLY A 162 -5.51 6.69 23.22
N THR A 163 -5.37 5.38 23.12
CA THR A 163 -4.07 4.70 23.25
C THR A 163 -3.17 5.06 22.06
N LYS A 164 -1.91 5.38 22.34
CA LYS A 164 -0.91 5.56 21.28
C LYS A 164 -0.52 4.20 20.70
N LEU A 165 -0.32 4.12 19.39
CA LEU A 165 0.11 2.88 18.74
C LEU A 165 1.42 2.33 19.28
N SER A 166 2.34 3.20 19.71
CA SER A 166 3.61 2.82 20.36
C SER A 166 3.43 2.07 21.69
N ASP A 167 2.29 2.24 22.34
CA ASP A 167 2.01 1.66 23.66
C ASP A 167 1.25 0.32 23.54
N VAL A 168 0.87 -0.06 22.31
CA VAL A 168 0.24 -1.36 22.04
C VAL A 168 1.28 -2.47 22.08
N SER A 169 1.03 -3.47 22.93
CA SER A 169 1.87 -4.66 23.02
C SER A 169 1.52 -5.64 21.91
N VAL A 170 2.54 -6.27 21.32
CA VAL A 170 2.39 -7.32 20.31
C VAL A 170 3.09 -8.60 20.75
N ASP A 171 2.46 -9.75 20.54
CA ASP A 171 3.01 -11.07 20.85
C ASP A 171 3.56 -11.75 19.59
N THR A 172 3.03 -11.39 18.44
CA THR A 172 3.43 -11.96 17.16
C THR A 172 3.53 -10.86 16.10
N VAL A 173 4.63 -10.90 15.34
CA VAL A 173 4.86 -10.07 14.16
C VAL A 173 4.85 -10.96 12.94
N PHE A 174 4.05 -10.62 11.95
CA PHE A 174 4.00 -11.29 10.67
C PHE A 174 4.40 -10.31 9.56
N ILE A 175 5.51 -10.59 8.89
CA ILE A 175 5.99 -9.82 7.76
C ILE A 175 5.72 -10.64 6.51
N GLY A 176 4.81 -10.18 5.67
CA GLY A 176 4.46 -10.87 4.45
C GLY A 176 2.97 -10.79 4.15
N SER A 177 2.62 -10.89 2.90
CA SER A 177 1.26 -11.02 2.39
C SER A 177 1.30 -11.30 0.88
N CYS A 178 0.16 -11.50 0.25
CA CYS A 178 0.08 -11.59 -1.22
C CYS A 178 0.39 -10.25 -1.92
N THR A 179 0.13 -9.13 -1.25
CA THR A 179 0.34 -7.78 -1.80
C THR A 179 1.74 -7.24 -1.50
N ASN A 180 2.19 -7.36 -0.24
CA ASN A 180 3.47 -6.82 0.24
C ASN A 180 4.33 -7.94 0.82
N SER A 181 5.06 -8.60 -0.03
CA SER A 181 6.12 -9.54 0.30
C SER A 181 6.96 -9.83 -0.94
N ARG A 182 7.10 -8.79 -1.78
CA ARG A 182 8.05 -8.78 -2.88
C ARG A 182 9.45 -8.50 -2.33
N ILE A 183 10.45 -8.63 -3.17
CA ILE A 183 11.84 -8.47 -2.71
C ILE A 183 12.12 -7.09 -2.13
N GLU A 184 11.53 -6.01 -2.66
CA GLU A 184 11.73 -4.66 -2.12
C GLU A 184 11.13 -4.51 -0.72
N ASP A 185 9.97 -5.14 -0.45
CA ASP A 185 9.35 -5.13 0.89
C ASP A 185 10.24 -5.85 1.92
N LEU A 186 10.85 -6.98 1.53
CA LEU A 186 11.76 -7.72 2.39
C LEU A 186 13.06 -6.96 2.64
N ARG A 187 13.59 -6.26 1.62
CA ARG A 187 14.76 -5.38 1.80
C ARG A 187 14.48 -4.26 2.78
N LEU A 188 13.31 -3.61 2.69
CA LEU A 188 12.90 -2.58 3.65
C LEU A 188 12.73 -3.14 5.07
N ALA A 189 12.12 -4.31 5.21
CA ALA A 189 11.99 -4.98 6.51
C ALA A 189 13.36 -5.33 7.10
N ALA A 190 14.29 -5.84 6.28
CA ALA A 190 15.65 -6.15 6.69
C ALA A 190 16.40 -4.88 7.15
N GLN A 191 16.29 -3.76 6.44
CA GLN A 191 16.89 -2.48 6.85
C GLN A 191 16.40 -2.02 8.23
N VAL A 192 15.11 -2.21 8.53
CA VAL A 192 14.55 -1.87 9.85
C VAL A 192 15.06 -2.82 10.92
N ALA A 193 15.26 -4.11 10.60
CA ALA A 193 15.71 -5.14 11.54
C ALA A 193 17.22 -5.16 11.75
N GLU A 194 18.01 -4.61 10.84
CA GLU A 194 19.46 -4.67 10.84
C GLU A 194 20.06 -4.22 12.18
N GLY A 195 20.97 -5.01 12.72
CA GLY A 195 21.63 -4.77 14.01
C GLY A 195 20.72 -4.90 15.24
N ARG A 196 19.48 -5.35 15.07
CA ARG A 196 18.51 -5.52 16.16
C ARG A 196 18.18 -6.98 16.39
N ARG A 197 17.56 -7.26 17.53
CA ARG A 197 17.05 -8.59 17.88
C ARG A 197 15.56 -8.48 18.23
N VAL A 198 14.81 -9.50 17.86
CA VAL A 198 13.41 -9.64 18.27
C VAL A 198 13.31 -9.62 19.79
N LYS A 199 12.40 -8.83 20.34
CA LYS A 199 12.16 -8.75 21.78
C LYS A 199 11.79 -10.13 22.33
N GLN A 200 12.33 -10.47 23.50
CA GLN A 200 11.98 -11.73 24.17
C GLN A 200 10.47 -11.84 24.37
N GLY A 201 9.90 -12.97 24.02
CA GLY A 201 8.47 -13.25 24.11
C GLY A 201 7.67 -12.88 22.83
N VAL A 202 8.28 -12.20 21.86
CA VAL A 202 7.65 -11.91 20.58
C VAL A 202 8.05 -12.96 19.55
N ARG A 203 7.06 -13.56 18.90
CA ARG A 203 7.25 -14.46 17.77
C ARG A 203 7.26 -13.65 16.47
N THR A 204 8.26 -13.82 15.63
CA THR A 204 8.32 -13.16 14.32
C THR A 204 8.32 -14.20 13.20
N LEU A 205 7.50 -13.94 12.20
CA LEU A 205 7.34 -14.76 10.99
C LEU A 205 7.59 -13.87 9.79
N VAL A 206 8.45 -14.30 8.87
CA VAL A 206 8.68 -13.65 7.59
C VAL A 206 8.29 -14.63 6.49
N VAL A 207 7.34 -14.25 5.64
CA VAL A 207 6.80 -15.11 4.58
C VAL A 207 6.96 -14.43 3.23
N PRO A 208 7.96 -14.83 2.42
CA PRO A 208 8.14 -14.32 1.06
C PRO A 208 6.93 -14.60 0.17
N GLY A 209 6.62 -13.69 -0.76
CA GLY A 209 5.46 -13.77 -1.64
C GLY A 209 5.51 -14.90 -2.67
N SER A 210 6.68 -15.45 -2.94
CA SER A 210 6.89 -16.61 -3.83
C SER A 210 8.19 -17.33 -3.49
N PHE A 211 8.36 -18.53 -4.04
CA PHE A 211 9.65 -19.26 -3.94
C PHE A 211 10.79 -18.51 -4.62
N GLU A 212 10.51 -17.78 -5.69
CA GLU A 212 11.51 -16.98 -6.41
C GLU A 212 11.98 -15.79 -5.55
N VAL A 213 11.06 -15.08 -4.93
CA VAL A 213 11.38 -14.01 -3.97
C VAL A 213 12.15 -14.56 -2.76
N LYS A 214 11.77 -15.75 -2.26
CA LYS A 214 12.50 -16.42 -1.17
C LYS A 214 13.94 -16.70 -1.59
N ALA A 215 14.15 -17.33 -2.73
CA ALA A 215 15.49 -17.67 -3.23
C ALA A 215 16.33 -16.40 -3.43
N GLN A 216 15.75 -15.33 -3.93
CA GLN A 216 16.42 -14.05 -4.09
C GLN A 216 16.80 -13.43 -2.75
N ALA A 217 15.88 -13.42 -1.77
CA ALA A 217 16.14 -12.90 -0.43
C ALA A 217 17.26 -13.65 0.27
N GLU A 218 17.29 -15.00 0.17
CA GLU A 218 18.37 -15.84 0.69
C GLU A 218 19.71 -15.55 -0.02
N ALA A 219 19.70 -15.36 -1.34
CA ALA A 219 20.91 -15.02 -2.10
C ALA A 219 21.46 -13.63 -1.74
N GLU A 220 20.60 -12.70 -1.33
CA GLU A 220 20.97 -11.36 -0.84
C GLU A 220 21.31 -11.34 0.65
N GLY A 221 21.15 -12.46 1.39
CA GLY A 221 21.42 -12.56 2.80
C GLY A 221 20.42 -11.87 3.73
N LEU A 222 19.19 -11.63 3.24
CA LEU A 222 18.14 -10.94 4.03
C LEU A 222 17.53 -11.81 5.13
N ASP A 223 17.87 -13.10 5.18
CA ASP A 223 17.40 -14.10 6.13
C ASP A 223 18.34 -14.28 7.36
N GLN A 224 19.46 -13.51 7.44
CA GLN A 224 20.52 -13.69 8.45
C GLN A 224 20.56 -12.64 9.58
#